data_a601bec858b9ea3e2ff62a35998e9176
#
_entry.id   a601bec858b9ea3e2ff62a35998e9176
#
_cell.length_a   1.000
_cell.length_b   1.000
_cell.length_c   1.000
_cell.angle_alpha   90.00
_cell.angle_beta   90.00
_cell.angle_gamma   90.00
#
_symmetry.space_group_name_H-M   'P 1'
#
loop_
_entity.id
_entity.type
_entity.pdbx_description
1 polymer ?
#
loop_
_entity_poly.entity_id
_entity_poly.type
_entity_poly.pdbx_seq_one_letter_code
_entity_poly.pdbx_strand_id
1 'polypeptide(L)'
;NKTNIFMLSLRKIACVLLIMSLISAMTAVHGADTSAVYDTDDKSAARGLFEQLGIVPHYIDDSIFDKEITRADFMQYIGRMLKIDENDTDIQRYFHDVPSDHFAYGTVNNLCKMGVIKQGNGYFEPDRNITYDETLTVLVRMLGYGNIAELDGGFPNGYRKIALRLKLMPSNNTNSITLGDALTAARNAMLAPVYEPETYNSDKMTYNEGDKTLFEIYWNLKYTEGIVDAVFGTSLYADTEADENECVINGEKYLTDDFNTNGYIGLSVEAIYRQEGNNDDKRIVYAYAKDNEVKEMSCEDIQSADGNYTIKYYEDNKNKSINLKSDAAVIQNGTRLDSDILSSLNPKVGTVRFIDNDGDKRYDAAIYKVPQLVKVSYKDNNLHKI
;
A
#
# COMPACT_ATOMS: atom_id res chain seq x y z
N ASN A 1 -42.78 39.24 28.10
CA ASN A 1 -41.58 40.03 27.77
C ASN A 1 -40.26 39.48 28.33
N LYS A 2 -40.25 38.81 29.49
CA LYS A 2 -38.99 38.20 30.03
C LYS A 2 -38.57 36.93 29.33
N THR A 3 -39.51 36.14 28.82
CA THR A 3 -39.21 34.87 28.07
C THR A 3 -38.59 35.12 26.72
N ASN A 4 -38.92 36.18 26.01
CA ASN A 4 -38.32 36.53 24.72
C ASN A 4 -36.89 37.06 24.84
N ILE A 5 -36.55 37.74 25.93
CA ILE A 5 -35.17 38.21 26.17
C ILE A 5 -34.24 37.04 26.50
N PHE A 6 -34.75 36.06 27.25
CA PHE A 6 -34.00 34.83 27.60
C PHE A 6 -33.73 33.96 26.36
N MET A 7 -34.72 33.81 25.47
CA MET A 7 -34.54 33.05 24.20
C MET A 7 -33.59 33.75 23.22
N LEU A 8 -33.58 35.11 23.19
CA LEU A 8 -32.61 35.84 22.35
C LEU A 8 -31.18 35.74 22.89
N SER A 9 -31.01 35.67 24.22
CA SER A 9 -29.68 35.47 24.83
C SER A 9 -29.14 34.07 24.60
N LEU A 10 -29.97 33.02 24.69
CA LEU A 10 -29.58 31.64 24.38
C LEU A 10 -29.17 31.47 22.89
N ARG A 11 -29.91 32.10 21.96
CA ARG A 11 -29.56 32.07 20.54
C ARG A 11 -28.23 32.77 20.25
N LYS A 12 -27.95 33.87 20.93
CA LYS A 12 -26.66 34.55 20.79
C LYS A 12 -25.48 33.73 21.36
N ILE A 13 -25.68 33.06 22.49
CA ILE A 13 -24.70 32.17 23.11
C ILE A 13 -24.48 30.94 22.22
N ALA A 14 -25.53 30.34 21.64
CA ALA A 14 -25.39 29.22 20.70
C ALA A 14 -24.68 29.62 19.43
N CYS A 15 -24.94 30.83 18.87
CA CYS A 15 -24.18 31.34 17.72
C CYS A 15 -22.72 31.63 18.05
N VAL A 16 -22.39 32.15 19.23
CA VAL A 16 -21.00 32.39 19.64
C VAL A 16 -20.25 31.06 19.86
N LEU A 17 -20.88 30.04 20.44
CA LEU A 17 -20.33 28.72 20.59
C LEU A 17 -20.12 28.00 19.24
N LEU A 18 -21.03 28.20 18.27
CA LEU A 18 -20.91 27.68 16.93
C LEU A 18 -19.77 28.39 16.15
N ILE A 19 -19.62 29.68 16.32
CA ILE A 19 -18.53 30.47 15.70
C ILE A 19 -17.19 30.10 16.37
N MET A 20 -17.15 29.89 17.67
CA MET A 20 -15.92 29.42 18.35
C MET A 20 -15.55 27.99 17.95
N SER A 21 -16.50 27.08 17.70
CA SER A 21 -16.22 25.76 17.20
C SER A 21 -15.75 25.78 15.73
N LEU A 22 -16.27 26.69 14.90
CA LEU A 22 -15.81 26.93 13.55
C LEU A 22 -14.41 27.60 13.51
N ILE A 23 -14.12 28.51 14.44
CA ILE A 23 -12.78 29.13 14.55
C ILE A 23 -11.77 28.09 15.10
N SER A 24 -12.17 27.24 16.04
CA SER A 24 -11.34 26.13 16.50
C SER A 24 -11.08 25.08 15.40
N ALA A 25 -12.04 24.87 14.48
CA ALA A 25 -11.82 24.04 13.29
C ALA A 25 -10.96 24.74 12.22
N MET A 26 -10.95 26.08 12.17
CA MET A 26 -10.08 26.84 11.25
C MET A 26 -8.66 27.08 11.78
N THR A 27 -8.44 26.98 13.10
CA THR A 27 -7.08 27.06 13.66
C THR A 27 -6.36 25.70 13.72
N ALA A 28 -7.07 24.61 13.41
CA ALA A 28 -6.47 23.28 13.21
C ALA A 28 -5.82 23.10 11.81
N VAL A 29 -5.84 24.13 10.96
CA VAL A 29 -5.01 24.19 9.73
C VAL A 29 -3.70 24.95 10.03
N HIS A 30 -3.06 24.61 11.16
CA HIS A 30 -1.67 24.93 11.38
C HIS A 30 -0.90 23.62 11.33
N GLY A 31 -0.21 23.43 10.20
CA GLY A 31 0.88 22.48 10.11
C GLY A 31 0.51 21.11 10.69
N ALA A 32 -0.52 20.46 10.12
CA ALA A 32 -0.46 19.02 10.11
C ALA A 32 0.89 18.75 9.43
N ASP A 33 1.86 18.35 10.22
CA ASP A 33 3.04 17.67 9.75
C ASP A 33 2.51 16.43 9.01
N THR A 34 2.20 16.64 7.75
CA THR A 34 1.93 15.54 6.84
C THR A 34 3.29 14.99 6.47
N SER A 35 3.99 14.42 7.46
CA SER A 35 4.83 13.29 7.17
C SER A 35 3.86 12.29 6.55
N ALA A 36 3.90 12.15 5.24
CA ALA A 36 3.06 11.19 4.54
C ALA A 36 3.35 9.85 5.21
N VAL A 37 2.36 9.35 5.93
CA VAL A 37 2.43 8.01 6.50
C VAL A 37 2.27 7.09 5.30
N TYR A 38 3.37 6.54 4.85
CA TYR A 38 3.39 5.51 3.81
C TYR A 38 3.58 4.15 4.47
N ASP A 39 2.89 3.17 3.95
CA ASP A 39 3.07 1.79 4.39
C ASP A 39 4.50 1.33 4.06
N THR A 40 5.15 0.69 5.02
CA THR A 40 6.55 0.25 4.91
C THR A 40 6.73 -1.24 5.18
N ASP A 41 5.66 -1.95 5.54
CA ASP A 41 5.68 -3.38 5.77
C ASP A 41 4.60 -4.10 4.96
N ASP A 42 4.86 -5.37 4.64
CA ASP A 42 4.00 -6.17 3.78
C ASP A 42 2.56 -6.37 4.33
N LYS A 43 2.38 -6.37 5.66
CA LYS A 43 1.05 -6.52 6.27
C LYS A 43 0.23 -5.25 6.13
N SER A 44 0.83 -4.10 6.43
CA SER A 44 0.19 -2.79 6.23
C SER A 44 -0.11 -2.54 4.76
N ALA A 45 0.81 -2.91 3.86
CA ALA A 45 0.61 -2.82 2.41
C ALA A 45 -0.54 -3.69 1.91
N ALA A 46 -0.64 -4.95 2.37
CA ALA A 46 -1.75 -5.83 2.02
C ALA A 46 -3.08 -5.30 2.53
N ARG A 47 -3.10 -4.80 3.78
CA ARG A 47 -4.27 -4.16 4.38
C ARG A 47 -4.74 -2.96 3.57
N GLY A 48 -3.86 -1.97 3.37
CA GLY A 48 -4.20 -0.73 2.68
C GLY A 48 -4.71 -0.98 1.26
N LEU A 49 -4.06 -1.86 0.50
CA LEU A 49 -4.52 -2.26 -0.82
C LEU A 49 -5.91 -2.90 -0.79
N PHE A 50 -6.14 -3.85 0.11
CA PHE A 50 -7.43 -4.56 0.17
C PHE A 50 -8.56 -3.72 0.75
N GLU A 51 -8.27 -2.75 1.63
CA GLU A 51 -9.22 -1.71 2.06
C GLU A 51 -9.58 -0.80 0.89
N GLN A 52 -8.60 -0.33 0.12
CA GLN A 52 -8.81 0.50 -1.07
C GLN A 52 -9.66 -0.20 -2.14
N LEU A 53 -9.49 -1.51 -2.29
CA LEU A 53 -10.28 -2.32 -3.22
C LEU A 53 -11.64 -2.78 -2.66
N GLY A 54 -11.96 -2.48 -1.39
CA GLY A 54 -13.18 -2.93 -0.73
C GLY A 54 -13.24 -4.44 -0.48
N ILE A 55 -12.09 -5.14 -0.52
CA ILE A 55 -11.98 -6.57 -0.23
C ILE A 55 -12.11 -6.79 1.28
N VAL A 56 -11.45 -5.97 2.07
CA VAL A 56 -11.61 -5.93 3.54
C VAL A 56 -12.32 -4.64 3.94
N PRO A 57 -13.06 -4.62 5.05
CA PRO A 57 -13.69 -3.39 5.55
C PRO A 57 -12.65 -2.34 5.89
N HIS A 58 -12.97 -1.06 5.62
CA HIS A 58 -12.17 0.05 6.11
C HIS A 58 -12.13 0.05 7.65
N TYR A 59 -10.95 0.37 8.20
CA TYR A 59 -10.74 0.49 9.64
C TYR A 59 -10.87 -0.81 10.45
N ILE A 60 -10.31 -1.90 9.93
CA ILE A 60 -10.07 -3.08 10.77
C ILE A 60 -9.07 -2.67 11.87
N ASP A 61 -9.46 -2.90 13.14
CA ASP A 61 -8.59 -2.66 14.29
C ASP A 61 -7.30 -3.48 14.19
N ASP A 62 -6.15 -2.84 14.44
CA ASP A 62 -4.84 -3.51 14.37
C ASP A 62 -4.77 -4.78 15.23
N SER A 63 -5.48 -4.78 16.37
CA SER A 63 -5.57 -5.96 17.24
C SER A 63 -6.22 -7.18 16.58
N ILE A 64 -7.01 -7.00 15.51
CA ILE A 64 -7.64 -8.09 14.75
C ILE A 64 -6.64 -8.69 13.74
N PHE A 65 -5.73 -7.88 13.20
CA PHE A 65 -4.72 -8.35 12.25
C PHE A 65 -3.78 -9.41 12.81
N ASP A 66 -3.50 -9.35 14.10
CA ASP A 66 -2.65 -10.33 14.79
C ASP A 66 -3.43 -11.54 15.34
N LYS A 67 -4.76 -11.61 15.11
CA LYS A 67 -5.57 -12.75 15.49
C LYS A 67 -5.68 -13.77 14.37
N GLU A 68 -5.86 -15.02 14.78
CA GLU A 68 -6.21 -16.11 13.86
C GLU A 68 -7.56 -15.83 13.20
N ILE A 69 -7.69 -16.26 11.95
CA ILE A 69 -8.88 -16.06 11.13
C ILE A 69 -9.64 -17.37 10.93
N THR A 70 -10.98 -17.31 10.91
CA THR A 70 -11.80 -18.48 10.61
C THR A 70 -11.72 -18.86 9.13
N ARG A 71 -12.04 -20.10 8.83
CA ARG A 71 -12.11 -20.60 7.45
C ARG A 71 -13.15 -19.82 6.64
N ALA A 72 -14.32 -19.56 7.22
CA ALA A 72 -15.38 -18.82 6.55
C ALA A 72 -14.98 -17.38 6.23
N ASP A 73 -14.38 -16.66 7.19
CA ASP A 73 -13.94 -15.29 6.96
C ASP A 73 -12.85 -15.20 5.89
N PHE A 74 -11.88 -16.13 5.93
CA PHE A 74 -10.84 -16.15 4.90
C PHE A 74 -11.44 -16.42 3.51
N MET A 75 -12.39 -17.35 3.38
CA MET A 75 -13.05 -17.60 2.09
C MET A 75 -13.85 -16.39 1.61
N GLN A 76 -14.44 -15.58 2.50
CA GLN A 76 -15.11 -14.35 2.09
C GLN A 76 -14.13 -13.38 1.42
N TYR A 77 -12.93 -13.19 1.98
CA TYR A 77 -11.91 -12.35 1.35
C TYR A 77 -11.45 -12.92 0.00
N ILE A 78 -11.23 -14.23 -0.09
CA ILE A 78 -10.91 -14.91 -1.36
C ILE A 78 -12.05 -14.71 -2.37
N GLY A 79 -13.30 -14.85 -1.95
CA GLY A 79 -14.46 -14.63 -2.81
C GLY A 79 -14.51 -13.22 -3.39
N ARG A 80 -14.26 -12.20 -2.56
CA ARG A 80 -14.19 -10.80 -3.00
C ARG A 80 -13.04 -10.56 -3.96
N MET A 81 -11.85 -11.15 -3.71
CA MET A 81 -10.71 -11.10 -4.63
C MET A 81 -11.05 -11.65 -6.00
N LEU A 82 -11.82 -12.73 -6.06
CA LEU A 82 -12.27 -13.38 -7.30
C LEU A 82 -13.61 -12.84 -7.83
N LYS A 83 -14.14 -11.77 -7.21
CA LYS A 83 -15.43 -11.14 -7.57
C LYS A 83 -16.61 -12.11 -7.61
N ILE A 84 -16.63 -13.05 -6.68
CA ILE A 84 -17.76 -13.98 -6.49
C ILE A 84 -18.93 -13.20 -5.87
N ASP A 85 -20.15 -13.47 -6.37
CA ASP A 85 -21.36 -12.96 -5.73
C ASP A 85 -21.58 -13.67 -4.37
N GLU A 86 -21.36 -12.93 -3.28
CA GLU A 86 -21.53 -13.43 -1.92
C GLU A 86 -23.00 -13.79 -1.61
N ASN A 87 -23.97 -13.21 -2.34
CA ASN A 87 -25.40 -13.39 -2.15
C ASN A 87 -26.00 -14.48 -3.05
N ASP A 88 -25.19 -15.23 -3.79
CA ASP A 88 -25.66 -16.33 -4.62
C ASP A 88 -26.21 -17.47 -3.76
N THR A 89 -27.53 -17.52 -3.61
CA THR A 89 -28.25 -18.58 -2.91
C THR A 89 -28.74 -19.72 -3.81
N ASP A 90 -28.65 -19.54 -5.13
CA ASP A 90 -29.08 -20.54 -6.11
C ASP A 90 -27.98 -21.54 -6.43
N ILE A 91 -26.79 -21.33 -5.88
CA ILE A 91 -25.65 -22.23 -6.03
C ILE A 91 -25.93 -23.60 -5.39
N GLN A 92 -25.45 -24.66 -6.01
CA GLN A 92 -25.49 -25.99 -5.44
C GLN A 92 -24.81 -26.01 -4.07
N ARG A 93 -25.49 -26.59 -3.06
CA ARG A 93 -24.92 -26.81 -1.73
C ARG A 93 -23.96 -27.99 -1.75
N TYR A 94 -22.71 -27.75 -1.37
CA TYR A 94 -21.66 -28.77 -1.27
C TYR A 94 -21.39 -29.21 0.16
N PHE A 95 -21.69 -28.36 1.17
CA PHE A 95 -21.33 -28.60 2.57
C PHE A 95 -22.55 -28.63 3.48
N HIS A 96 -22.62 -29.67 4.33
CA HIS A 96 -23.75 -29.89 5.25
C HIS A 96 -23.81 -28.87 6.38
N ASP A 97 -22.64 -28.35 6.82
CA ASP A 97 -22.46 -27.42 7.92
C ASP A 97 -22.43 -25.95 7.48
N VAL A 98 -22.71 -25.66 6.20
CA VAL A 98 -22.89 -24.31 5.68
C VAL A 98 -24.31 -24.20 5.14
N PRO A 99 -25.31 -23.86 6.00
CA PRO A 99 -26.69 -23.72 5.58
C PRO A 99 -26.90 -22.44 4.75
N SER A 100 -28.03 -22.34 4.03
CA SER A 100 -28.27 -21.24 3.07
C SER A 100 -28.41 -19.85 3.71
N ASP A 101 -28.61 -19.77 5.00
CA ASP A 101 -28.62 -18.54 5.80
C ASP A 101 -27.24 -18.18 6.40
N HIS A 102 -26.23 -19.01 6.21
CA HIS A 102 -24.87 -18.73 6.62
C HIS A 102 -24.25 -17.66 5.73
N PHE A 103 -23.59 -16.64 6.30
CA PHE A 103 -23.00 -15.51 5.55
C PHE A 103 -22.03 -15.94 4.44
N ALA A 104 -21.33 -17.05 4.61
CA ALA A 104 -20.36 -17.56 3.63
C ALA A 104 -20.95 -18.58 2.65
N TYR A 105 -22.29 -18.81 2.65
CA TYR A 105 -22.91 -19.86 1.83
C TYR A 105 -22.59 -19.71 0.34
N GLY A 106 -22.88 -18.55 -0.25
CA GLY A 106 -22.64 -18.28 -1.65
C GLY A 106 -21.16 -18.43 -2.02
N THR A 107 -20.31 -17.78 -1.25
CA THR A 107 -18.86 -17.79 -1.48
C THR A 107 -18.25 -19.18 -1.40
N VAL A 108 -18.49 -19.91 -0.30
CA VAL A 108 -17.89 -21.23 -0.07
C VAL A 108 -18.33 -22.25 -1.13
N ASN A 109 -19.62 -22.25 -1.50
CA ASN A 109 -20.11 -23.17 -2.51
C ASN A 109 -19.61 -22.82 -3.93
N ASN A 110 -19.48 -21.52 -4.27
CA ASN A 110 -18.86 -21.10 -5.53
C ASN A 110 -17.37 -21.46 -5.59
N LEU A 111 -16.60 -21.26 -4.52
CA LEU A 111 -15.20 -21.67 -4.44
C LEU A 111 -15.03 -23.19 -4.58
N CYS A 112 -15.99 -23.98 -4.06
CA CYS A 112 -16.02 -25.43 -4.26
C CYS A 112 -16.30 -25.79 -5.72
N LYS A 113 -17.28 -25.15 -6.35
CA LYS A 113 -17.59 -25.31 -7.77
C LYS A 113 -16.41 -24.97 -8.68
N MET A 114 -15.64 -23.94 -8.33
CA MET A 114 -14.43 -23.52 -9.04
C MET A 114 -13.22 -24.46 -8.78
N GLY A 115 -13.30 -25.37 -7.80
CA GLY A 115 -12.20 -26.26 -7.44
C GLY A 115 -11.12 -25.62 -6.56
N VAL A 116 -11.33 -24.40 -6.08
CA VAL A 116 -10.43 -23.70 -5.15
C VAL A 116 -10.42 -24.42 -3.79
N ILE A 117 -11.59 -24.89 -3.36
CA ILE A 117 -11.72 -25.79 -2.21
C ILE A 117 -12.34 -27.13 -2.65
N LYS A 118 -12.07 -28.20 -1.92
CA LYS A 118 -12.61 -29.53 -2.20
C LYS A 118 -13.74 -29.87 -1.22
N GLN A 119 -14.79 -30.52 -1.71
CA GLN A 119 -15.94 -30.95 -0.89
C GLN A 119 -15.54 -31.90 0.25
N GLY A 120 -14.52 -32.74 0.01
CA GLY A 120 -14.06 -33.74 1.02
C GLY A 120 -15.18 -34.66 1.49
N ASN A 121 -15.38 -34.72 2.81
CA ASN A 121 -16.44 -35.52 3.47
C ASN A 121 -17.79 -34.77 3.56
N GLY A 122 -17.93 -33.61 2.92
CA GLY A 122 -19.14 -32.80 2.95
C GLY A 122 -19.25 -31.83 4.13
N TYR A 123 -18.20 -31.67 4.92
CA TYR A 123 -18.12 -30.67 5.99
C TYR A 123 -17.02 -29.65 5.70
N PHE A 124 -17.36 -28.37 5.87
CA PHE A 124 -16.44 -27.26 5.63
C PHE A 124 -15.76 -26.77 6.90
N GLU A 125 -16.42 -26.90 8.04
CA GLU A 125 -15.98 -26.39 9.36
C GLU A 125 -15.78 -24.86 9.36
N PRO A 126 -16.84 -24.05 9.09
CA PRO A 126 -16.74 -22.62 8.83
C PRO A 126 -16.12 -21.82 9.97
N ASP A 127 -16.45 -22.17 11.22
CA ASP A 127 -16.04 -21.43 12.42
C ASP A 127 -14.66 -21.84 12.95
N ARG A 128 -14.05 -22.90 12.38
CA ARG A 128 -12.70 -23.32 12.76
C ARG A 128 -11.68 -22.35 12.17
N ASN A 129 -10.62 -22.02 12.92
CA ASN A 129 -9.50 -21.26 12.39
C ASN A 129 -8.85 -22.01 11.22
N ILE A 130 -8.52 -21.27 10.15
CA ILE A 130 -7.79 -21.82 9.02
C ILE A 130 -6.34 -22.07 9.42
N THR A 131 -5.76 -23.16 8.93
CA THR A 131 -4.35 -23.45 9.16
C THR A 131 -3.48 -22.82 8.08
N TYR A 132 -2.18 -22.69 8.37
CA TYR A 132 -1.17 -22.26 7.40
C TYR A 132 -1.23 -23.09 6.10
N ASP A 133 -1.25 -24.44 6.23
CA ASP A 133 -1.28 -25.32 5.06
C ASP A 133 -2.57 -25.23 4.25
N GLU A 134 -3.69 -25.04 4.91
CA GLU A 134 -4.98 -24.84 4.24
C GLU A 134 -4.98 -23.50 3.48
N THR A 135 -4.44 -22.44 4.08
CA THR A 135 -4.28 -21.14 3.42
C THR A 135 -3.47 -21.28 2.13
N LEU A 136 -2.28 -21.90 2.21
CA LEU A 136 -1.45 -22.13 1.02
C LEU A 136 -2.17 -23.00 -0.03
N THR A 137 -2.91 -24.01 0.42
CA THR A 137 -3.68 -24.88 -0.49
C THR A 137 -4.73 -24.11 -1.28
N VAL A 138 -5.48 -23.23 -0.61
CA VAL A 138 -6.47 -22.35 -1.25
C VAL A 138 -5.80 -21.43 -2.27
N LEU A 139 -4.73 -20.74 -1.88
CA LEU A 139 -4.02 -19.79 -2.75
C LEU A 139 -3.41 -20.47 -3.98
N VAL A 140 -2.75 -21.62 -3.80
CA VAL A 140 -2.15 -22.40 -4.89
C VAL A 140 -3.21 -22.92 -5.87
N ARG A 141 -4.39 -23.36 -5.38
CA ARG A 141 -5.49 -23.77 -6.24
C ARG A 141 -6.15 -22.59 -6.94
N MET A 142 -6.30 -21.45 -6.27
CA MET A 142 -6.80 -20.22 -6.85
C MET A 142 -5.97 -19.77 -8.06
N LEU A 143 -4.66 -20.00 -8.01
CA LEU A 143 -3.70 -19.73 -9.09
C LEU A 143 -3.67 -20.81 -10.18
N GLY A 144 -4.45 -21.91 -10.07
CA GLY A 144 -4.47 -22.99 -11.05
C GLY A 144 -3.41 -24.09 -10.89
N TYR A 145 -2.50 -23.97 -9.92
CA TYR A 145 -1.42 -24.94 -9.71
C TYR A 145 -1.84 -26.20 -8.92
N GLY A 146 -3.10 -26.36 -8.58
CA GLY A 146 -3.57 -27.45 -7.73
C GLY A 146 -3.16 -28.85 -8.21
N ASN A 147 -3.27 -29.12 -9.53
CA ASN A 147 -2.90 -30.41 -10.11
C ASN A 147 -1.40 -30.69 -10.00
N ILE A 148 -0.56 -29.65 -10.20
CA ILE A 148 0.90 -29.79 -10.06
C ILE A 148 1.25 -30.09 -8.60
N ALA A 149 0.64 -29.36 -7.65
CA ALA A 149 0.85 -29.59 -6.23
C ALA A 149 0.48 -31.02 -5.81
N GLU A 150 -0.62 -31.57 -6.34
CA GLU A 150 -1.01 -32.96 -6.08
C GLU A 150 0.02 -33.96 -6.63
N LEU A 151 0.57 -33.73 -7.83
CA LEU A 151 1.59 -34.57 -8.43
C LEU A 151 2.95 -34.46 -7.72
N ASP A 152 3.27 -33.28 -7.14
CA ASP A 152 4.55 -33.01 -6.48
C ASP A 152 4.52 -33.28 -4.96
N GLY A 153 3.70 -34.19 -4.52
CA GLY A 153 3.65 -34.70 -3.14
C GLY A 153 2.34 -34.41 -2.39
N GLY A 154 1.36 -33.74 -3.04
CA GLY A 154 0.03 -33.51 -2.47
C GLY A 154 0.02 -32.64 -1.22
N PHE A 155 -1.07 -32.73 -0.46
CA PHE A 155 -1.23 -31.97 0.78
C PHE A 155 -0.41 -32.59 1.92
N PRO A 156 0.34 -31.79 2.71
CA PRO A 156 0.58 -30.34 2.52
C PRO A 156 1.82 -30.04 1.64
N ASN A 157 2.70 -31.02 1.41
CA ASN A 157 4.06 -30.81 0.92
C ASN A 157 4.13 -30.22 -0.51
N GLY A 158 3.33 -30.75 -1.44
CA GLY A 158 3.28 -30.25 -2.81
C GLY A 158 2.81 -28.78 -2.86
N TYR A 159 1.83 -28.44 -2.03
CA TYR A 159 1.31 -27.07 -1.92
C TYR A 159 2.33 -26.11 -1.32
N ARG A 160 3.07 -26.52 -0.28
CA ARG A 160 4.16 -25.74 0.31
C ARG A 160 5.27 -25.46 -0.70
N LYS A 161 5.66 -26.44 -1.51
CA LYS A 161 6.70 -26.26 -2.56
C LYS A 161 6.28 -25.22 -3.60
N ILE A 162 5.05 -25.31 -4.11
CA ILE A 162 4.52 -24.34 -5.07
C ILE A 162 4.42 -22.96 -4.45
N ALA A 163 3.86 -22.84 -3.24
CA ALA A 163 3.74 -21.57 -2.54
C ALA A 163 5.12 -20.89 -2.30
N LEU A 164 6.14 -21.67 -1.94
CA LEU A 164 7.50 -21.17 -1.77
C LEU A 164 8.11 -20.71 -3.09
N ARG A 165 7.94 -21.48 -4.18
CA ARG A 165 8.39 -21.11 -5.52
C ARG A 165 7.79 -19.80 -5.98
N LEU A 166 6.48 -19.61 -5.75
CA LEU A 166 5.74 -18.40 -6.11
C LEU A 166 5.91 -17.26 -5.08
N LYS A 167 6.72 -17.47 -4.03
CA LYS A 167 6.96 -16.48 -2.96
C LYS A 167 5.68 -15.99 -2.28
N LEU A 168 4.66 -16.86 -2.17
CA LEU A 168 3.39 -16.48 -1.56
C LEU A 168 3.55 -16.17 -0.07
N MET A 169 4.38 -16.95 0.62
CA MET A 169 4.65 -16.82 2.04
C MET A 169 5.98 -17.50 2.40
N PRO A 170 6.74 -16.96 3.35
CA PRO A 170 7.93 -17.63 3.86
C PRO A 170 7.55 -18.97 4.54
N SER A 171 8.49 -19.91 4.54
CA SER A 171 8.30 -21.18 5.25
C SER A 171 8.03 -20.95 6.74
N ASN A 172 6.96 -21.52 7.25
CA ASN A 172 6.58 -21.42 8.65
C ASN A 172 6.41 -22.82 9.27
N ASN A 173 6.86 -22.97 10.51
CA ASN A 173 6.71 -24.21 11.28
C ASN A 173 5.48 -24.19 12.22
N THR A 174 4.75 -23.10 12.29
CA THR A 174 3.52 -22.98 13.09
C THR A 174 2.33 -23.49 12.29
N ASN A 175 1.33 -24.03 12.98
CA ASN A 175 0.11 -24.54 12.34
C ASN A 175 -0.98 -23.47 12.23
N SER A 176 -0.81 -22.33 12.90
CA SER A 176 -1.74 -21.21 12.90
C SER A 176 -1.27 -20.09 11.96
N ILE A 177 -2.21 -19.30 11.50
CA ILE A 177 -1.97 -18.11 10.69
C ILE A 177 -2.84 -16.96 11.18
N THR A 178 -2.26 -15.75 11.25
CA THR A 178 -3.01 -14.54 11.57
C THR A 178 -3.72 -13.98 10.34
N LEU A 179 -4.70 -13.11 10.54
CA LEU A 179 -5.36 -12.39 9.45
C LEU A 179 -4.34 -11.62 8.60
N GLY A 180 -3.42 -10.88 9.22
CA GLY A 180 -2.41 -10.11 8.52
C GLY A 180 -1.52 -10.98 7.63
N ASP A 181 -1.04 -12.11 8.15
CA ASP A 181 -0.22 -13.05 7.38
C ASP A 181 -1.02 -13.69 6.22
N ALA A 182 -2.29 -14.03 6.47
CA ALA A 182 -3.17 -14.61 5.44
C ALA A 182 -3.46 -13.62 4.30
N LEU A 183 -3.70 -12.34 4.63
CA LEU A 183 -3.91 -11.29 3.63
C LEU A 183 -2.61 -10.95 2.86
N THR A 184 -1.46 -10.94 3.53
CA THR A 184 -0.17 -10.78 2.85
C THR A 184 0.07 -11.89 1.85
N ALA A 185 -0.16 -13.15 2.24
CA ALA A 185 -0.05 -14.29 1.33
C ALA A 185 -1.04 -14.21 0.17
N ALA A 186 -2.28 -13.77 0.44
CA ALA A 186 -3.30 -13.57 -0.58
C ALA A 186 -2.94 -12.44 -1.56
N ARG A 187 -2.38 -11.30 -1.08
CA ARG A 187 -1.86 -10.24 -1.94
C ARG A 187 -0.76 -10.78 -2.85
N ASN A 188 0.20 -11.51 -2.31
CA ASN A 188 1.27 -12.10 -3.10
C ASN A 188 0.72 -13.08 -4.15
N ALA A 189 -0.32 -13.85 -3.83
CA ALA A 189 -1.00 -14.70 -4.79
C ALA A 189 -1.72 -13.90 -5.88
N MET A 190 -2.36 -12.77 -5.54
CA MET A 190 -2.99 -11.91 -6.55
C MET A 190 -1.99 -11.31 -7.55
N LEU A 191 -0.72 -11.17 -7.17
CA LEU A 191 0.39 -10.69 -8.00
C LEU A 191 1.16 -11.81 -8.71
N ALA A 192 0.99 -13.06 -8.29
CA ALA A 192 1.69 -14.19 -8.89
C ALA A 192 1.10 -14.58 -10.26
N PRO A 193 1.92 -15.12 -11.16
CA PRO A 193 1.43 -15.62 -12.45
C PRO A 193 0.45 -16.77 -12.24
N VAL A 194 -0.67 -16.76 -12.99
CA VAL A 194 -1.62 -17.87 -13.00
C VAL A 194 -1.09 -19.00 -13.87
N TYR A 195 -1.50 -20.22 -13.55
CA TYR A 195 -1.17 -21.39 -14.34
C TYR A 195 -2.29 -21.64 -15.35
N GLU A 196 -2.00 -21.43 -16.63
CA GLU A 196 -2.97 -21.50 -17.72
C GLU A 196 -2.71 -22.70 -18.66
N PRO A 197 -3.76 -23.27 -19.26
CA PRO A 197 -3.59 -24.25 -20.32
C PRO A 197 -2.99 -23.61 -21.57
N GLU A 198 -1.85 -24.10 -22.04
CA GLU A 198 -1.12 -23.56 -23.19
C GLU A 198 -1.72 -24.03 -24.52
N THR A 199 -2.12 -25.27 -24.62
CA THR A 199 -2.67 -25.85 -25.86
C THR A 199 -3.71 -26.92 -25.59
N TYR A 200 -4.77 -26.87 -26.35
CA TYR A 200 -5.76 -27.92 -26.43
C TYR A 200 -5.48 -28.78 -27.69
N ASN A 201 -4.68 -29.84 -27.55
CA ASN A 201 -4.63 -30.89 -28.54
C ASN A 201 -5.51 -32.06 -28.06
N SER A 202 -6.16 -32.76 -28.98
CA SER A 202 -7.20 -33.77 -28.75
C SER A 202 -6.86 -34.84 -27.70
N ASP A 203 -5.58 -34.99 -27.31
CA ASP A 203 -5.09 -36.04 -26.42
C ASP A 203 -4.25 -35.55 -25.20
N LYS A 204 -3.87 -34.29 -25.15
CA LYS A 204 -3.12 -33.74 -24.01
C LYS A 204 -3.31 -32.24 -23.85
N MET A 205 -3.65 -31.83 -22.62
CA MET A 205 -3.62 -30.44 -22.18
C MET A 205 -2.24 -30.17 -21.55
N THR A 206 -1.46 -29.28 -22.16
CA THR A 206 -0.22 -28.78 -21.57
C THR A 206 -0.53 -27.45 -20.86
N TYR A 207 0.10 -27.24 -19.71
CA TYR A 207 -0.09 -26.05 -18.88
C TYR A 207 1.25 -25.38 -18.66
N ASN A 208 1.29 -24.06 -18.76
CA ASN A 208 2.44 -23.23 -18.45
C ASN A 208 2.10 -22.12 -17.48
N GLU A 209 3.12 -21.50 -16.90
CA GLU A 209 2.96 -20.23 -16.23
C GLU A 209 2.48 -19.20 -17.25
N GLY A 210 1.30 -18.63 -17.02
CA GLY A 210 0.75 -17.56 -17.85
C GLY A 210 1.47 -16.23 -17.57
N ASP A 211 1.26 -15.27 -18.47
CA ASP A 211 1.79 -13.91 -18.31
C ASP A 211 0.89 -13.02 -17.45
N LYS A 212 -0.31 -13.50 -17.10
CA LYS A 212 -1.30 -12.73 -16.35
C LYS A 212 -1.34 -13.08 -14.88
N THR A 213 -1.71 -12.07 -14.10
CA THR A 213 -1.99 -12.20 -12.67
C THR A 213 -3.50 -12.20 -12.39
N LEU A 214 -3.90 -12.59 -11.19
CA LEU A 214 -5.31 -12.50 -10.77
C LEU A 214 -5.78 -11.04 -10.67
N PHE A 215 -4.90 -10.10 -10.33
CA PHE A 215 -5.24 -8.68 -10.40
C PHE A 215 -5.59 -8.23 -11.81
N GLU A 216 -4.85 -8.68 -12.82
CA GLU A 216 -5.17 -8.36 -14.21
C GLU A 216 -6.49 -8.99 -14.65
N ILE A 217 -6.71 -10.26 -14.31
CA ILE A 217 -7.89 -11.02 -14.74
C ILE A 217 -9.18 -10.48 -14.11
N TYR A 218 -9.19 -10.26 -12.79
CA TYR A 218 -10.42 -9.93 -12.05
C TYR A 218 -10.61 -8.43 -11.84
N TRP A 219 -9.52 -7.65 -11.82
CA TRP A 219 -9.56 -6.24 -11.41
C TRP A 219 -9.11 -5.27 -12.49
N ASN A 220 -8.57 -5.76 -13.62
CA ASN A 220 -7.88 -4.95 -14.62
C ASN A 220 -6.81 -4.05 -13.99
N LEU A 221 -6.05 -4.62 -13.05
CA LEU A 221 -4.98 -3.95 -12.34
C LEU A 221 -3.65 -4.56 -12.72
N LYS A 222 -2.65 -3.73 -12.85
CA LYS A 222 -1.26 -4.07 -13.13
C LYS A 222 -0.36 -3.65 -11.98
N TYR A 223 0.84 -4.16 -12.00
CA TYR A 223 1.87 -3.92 -10.99
C TYR A 223 3.08 -3.24 -11.61
N THR A 224 3.72 -2.38 -10.85
CA THR A 224 5.04 -1.83 -11.13
C THR A 224 5.83 -1.65 -9.83
N GLU A 225 7.14 -1.65 -9.94
CA GLU A 225 8.05 -1.31 -8.86
C GLU A 225 9.13 -0.35 -9.37
N GLY A 226 9.65 0.48 -8.50
CA GLY A 226 10.71 1.42 -8.87
C GLY A 226 10.81 2.59 -7.91
N ILE A 227 11.73 3.49 -8.21
CA ILE A 227 11.92 4.71 -7.43
C ILE A 227 10.94 5.77 -7.93
N VAL A 228 10.35 6.52 -7.00
CA VAL A 228 9.56 7.70 -7.34
C VAL A 228 10.51 8.82 -7.74
N ASP A 229 10.66 9.03 -9.04
CA ASP A 229 11.62 9.96 -9.64
C ASP A 229 11.15 11.41 -9.57
N ALA A 230 9.83 11.64 -9.71
CA ALA A 230 9.24 12.95 -9.64
C ALA A 230 7.81 12.92 -9.11
N VAL A 231 7.45 13.98 -8.40
CA VAL A 231 6.09 14.36 -8.01
C VAL A 231 5.90 15.82 -8.34
N PHE A 232 4.65 16.33 -8.29
CA PHE A 232 4.40 17.75 -8.60
C PHE A 232 5.36 18.69 -7.84
N GLY A 233 6.09 19.50 -8.60
CA GLY A 233 7.01 20.49 -8.07
C GLY A 233 8.31 19.96 -7.48
N THR A 234 8.59 18.65 -7.56
CA THR A 234 9.84 18.06 -7.02
C THR A 234 10.30 16.89 -7.88
N SER A 235 11.58 16.90 -8.29
CA SER A 235 12.18 15.83 -9.08
C SER A 235 13.58 15.45 -8.58
N LEU A 236 13.92 14.18 -8.69
CA LEU A 236 15.28 13.68 -8.46
C LEU A 236 16.22 13.99 -9.62
N TYR A 237 15.69 14.19 -10.83
CA TYR A 237 16.45 14.37 -12.06
C TYR A 237 16.07 15.67 -12.77
N ALA A 238 17.04 16.28 -13.45
CA ALA A 238 16.84 17.60 -14.08
C ALA A 238 15.92 17.57 -15.31
N ASP A 239 15.79 16.42 -15.94
CA ASP A 239 15.05 16.19 -17.18
C ASP A 239 13.71 15.45 -16.95
N THR A 240 13.33 15.28 -15.68
CA THR A 240 12.12 14.55 -15.30
C THR A 240 11.18 15.50 -14.54
N GLU A 241 9.94 15.62 -15.00
CA GLU A 241 8.91 16.46 -14.38
C GLU A 241 7.58 15.71 -14.28
N ALA A 242 6.84 15.98 -13.23
CA ALA A 242 5.47 15.53 -13.02
C ALA A 242 4.55 16.75 -12.93
N ASP A 243 3.43 16.69 -13.65
CA ASP A 243 2.38 17.69 -13.58
C ASP A 243 1.52 17.50 -12.31
N GLU A 244 0.59 18.44 -12.08
CA GLU A 244 -0.39 18.29 -11.01
C GLU A 244 -1.18 16.98 -11.21
N ASN A 245 -1.32 16.17 -10.16
CA ASN A 245 -1.92 14.83 -10.19
C ASN A 245 -1.14 13.78 -11.01
N GLU A 246 0.16 13.97 -11.16
CA GLU A 246 1.05 12.97 -11.73
C GLU A 246 2.18 12.61 -10.77
N CYS A 247 2.74 11.43 -10.97
CA CYS A 247 4.05 11.04 -10.47
C CYS A 247 4.81 10.27 -11.55
N VAL A 248 6.14 10.24 -11.40
CA VAL A 248 7.01 9.42 -12.26
C VAL A 248 7.62 8.33 -11.41
N ILE A 249 7.47 7.08 -11.83
CA ILE A 249 8.09 5.92 -11.19
C ILE A 249 8.95 5.23 -12.23
N ASN A 250 10.25 5.13 -11.96
CA ASN A 250 11.23 4.50 -12.85
C ASN A 250 11.14 5.03 -14.30
N GLY A 251 11.04 6.35 -14.46
CA GLY A 251 10.95 7.05 -15.73
C GLY A 251 9.57 7.02 -16.42
N GLU A 252 8.58 6.32 -15.88
CA GLU A 252 7.24 6.25 -16.44
C GLU A 252 6.25 7.12 -15.66
N LYS A 253 5.36 7.83 -16.39
CA LYS A 253 4.33 8.68 -15.81
C LYS A 253 3.09 7.90 -15.38
N TYR A 254 2.54 8.29 -14.23
CA TYR A 254 1.31 7.76 -13.66
C TYR A 254 0.43 8.90 -13.15
N LEU A 255 -0.87 8.81 -13.41
CA LEU A 255 -1.87 9.68 -12.82
C LEU A 255 -2.13 9.28 -11.38
N THR A 256 -2.28 10.24 -10.48
CA THR A 256 -2.37 9.99 -9.04
C THR A 256 -3.71 10.41 -8.44
N ASP A 257 -4.51 11.25 -9.12
CA ASP A 257 -5.82 11.76 -8.68
C ASP A 257 -5.92 11.94 -7.15
N ASP A 258 -6.61 10.99 -6.48
CA ASP A 258 -6.81 11.02 -5.03
C ASP A 258 -5.66 10.41 -4.22
N PHE A 259 -4.61 9.88 -4.89
CA PHE A 259 -3.47 9.26 -4.22
C PHE A 259 -2.36 10.28 -3.97
N ASN A 260 -2.11 10.63 -2.72
CA ASN A 260 -1.06 11.60 -2.38
C ASN A 260 0.34 10.99 -2.48
N THR A 261 1.07 11.33 -3.53
CA THR A 261 2.44 10.86 -3.79
C THR A 261 3.55 11.74 -3.21
N ASN A 262 3.24 12.91 -2.66
CA ASN A 262 4.26 13.89 -2.21
C ASN A 262 5.24 13.33 -1.17
N GLY A 263 4.81 12.34 -0.37
CA GLY A 263 5.67 11.70 0.61
C GLY A 263 6.62 10.65 0.02
N TYR A 264 6.37 10.22 -1.21
CA TYR A 264 7.06 9.07 -1.82
C TYR A 264 8.30 9.46 -2.64
N ILE A 265 8.52 10.74 -2.93
CA ILE A 265 9.69 11.19 -3.72
C ILE A 265 10.98 10.58 -3.18
N GLY A 266 11.74 9.92 -4.04
CA GLY A 266 13.01 9.27 -3.74
C GLY A 266 12.90 7.87 -3.11
N LEU A 267 11.70 7.43 -2.74
CA LEU A 267 11.48 6.10 -2.19
C LEU A 267 11.38 5.04 -3.30
N SER A 268 11.90 3.86 -3.02
CA SER A 268 11.53 2.62 -3.73
C SER A 268 10.12 2.26 -3.33
N VAL A 269 9.26 2.01 -4.31
CA VAL A 269 7.85 1.69 -4.13
C VAL A 269 7.44 0.47 -4.93
N GLU A 270 6.44 -0.23 -4.43
CA GLU A 270 5.56 -1.09 -5.22
C GLU A 270 4.24 -0.38 -5.44
N ALA A 271 3.75 -0.38 -6.67
CA ALA A 271 2.51 0.30 -7.01
C ALA A 271 1.58 -0.58 -7.85
N ILE A 272 0.31 -0.50 -7.53
CA ILE A 272 -0.78 -1.12 -8.28
C ILE A 272 -1.48 -0.01 -9.07
N TYR A 273 -1.61 -0.20 -10.35
CA TYR A 273 -2.19 0.79 -11.24
C TYR A 273 -3.22 0.19 -12.20
N ARG A 274 -4.11 1.02 -12.70
CA ARG A 274 -5.04 0.69 -13.78
C ARG A 274 -4.61 1.38 -15.05
N GLN A 275 -4.67 0.67 -16.15
CA GLN A 275 -4.47 1.23 -17.48
C GLN A 275 -5.83 1.44 -18.11
N GLU A 276 -6.18 2.69 -18.45
CA GLU A 276 -7.50 3.06 -18.94
C GLU A 276 -7.42 3.76 -20.31
N GLY A 277 -8.38 3.45 -21.15
CA GLY A 277 -8.61 4.16 -22.41
C GLY A 277 -7.65 3.85 -23.55
N ASN A 278 -7.81 4.61 -24.65
CA ASN A 278 -7.00 4.47 -25.87
C ASN A 278 -5.63 5.16 -25.76
N ASN A 279 -5.39 5.95 -24.68
CA ASN A 279 -4.17 6.75 -24.47
C ASN A 279 -3.16 6.05 -23.57
N ASP A 280 -3.42 4.81 -23.17
CA ASP A 280 -2.57 4.06 -22.26
C ASP A 280 -2.29 4.78 -20.91
N ASP A 281 -3.21 5.63 -20.48
CA ASP A 281 -3.10 6.34 -19.21
C ASP A 281 -3.02 5.35 -18.04
N LYS A 282 -1.93 5.42 -17.29
CA LYS A 282 -1.66 4.58 -16.12
C LYS A 282 -2.06 5.35 -14.86
N ARG A 283 -3.01 4.83 -14.10
CA ARG A 283 -3.54 5.49 -12.89
C ARG A 283 -3.22 4.68 -11.65
N ILE A 284 -2.53 5.28 -10.69
CA ILE A 284 -2.23 4.64 -9.41
C ILE A 284 -3.52 4.40 -8.64
N VAL A 285 -3.71 3.18 -8.20
CA VAL A 285 -4.78 2.76 -7.29
C VAL A 285 -4.25 2.68 -5.87
N TYR A 286 -3.04 2.15 -5.71
CA TYR A 286 -2.36 2.02 -4.42
C TYR A 286 -0.86 1.93 -4.61
N ALA A 287 -0.08 2.50 -3.69
CA ALA A 287 1.36 2.32 -3.64
C ALA A 287 1.84 2.28 -2.19
N TYR A 288 2.93 1.55 -1.95
CA TYR A 288 3.60 1.54 -0.67
C TYR A 288 5.11 1.55 -0.84
N ALA A 289 5.81 2.10 0.15
CA ALA A 289 7.25 2.16 0.15
C ALA A 289 7.84 0.84 0.67
N LYS A 290 8.83 0.29 -0.04
CA LYS A 290 9.43 -1.00 0.28
C LYS A 290 10.94 -0.90 0.29
N ASP A 291 11.54 -1.59 1.27
CA ASP A 291 12.99 -1.76 1.38
C ASP A 291 13.78 -0.42 1.46
N ASN A 292 13.17 0.64 2.02
CA ASN A 292 13.82 1.92 2.21
C ASN A 292 14.36 2.08 3.64
N GLU A 293 15.55 2.65 3.79
CA GLU A 293 15.98 3.24 5.05
C GLU A 293 15.81 4.76 4.97
N VAL A 294 14.95 5.30 5.84
CA VAL A 294 14.66 6.74 5.87
C VAL A 294 15.11 7.31 7.20
N LYS A 295 15.96 8.33 7.16
CA LYS A 295 16.39 9.08 8.32
C LYS A 295 15.92 10.54 8.19
N GLU A 296 15.03 10.96 9.08
CA GLU A 296 14.58 12.34 9.16
C GLU A 296 15.15 13.01 10.43
N MET A 297 15.61 14.26 10.29
CA MET A 297 16.16 15.04 11.42
C MET A 297 15.97 16.53 11.22
N SER A 298 16.08 17.28 12.32
CA SER A 298 16.17 18.75 12.27
C SER A 298 17.47 19.17 11.61
N CYS A 299 17.42 20.21 10.78
CA CYS A 299 18.63 20.82 10.23
C CYS A 299 19.54 21.43 11.33
N GLU A 300 18.99 21.73 12.52
CA GLU A 300 19.76 22.24 13.67
C GLU A 300 20.75 21.19 14.20
N ASP A 301 20.44 19.89 14.06
CA ASP A 301 21.28 18.79 14.52
C ASP A 301 22.49 18.55 13.61
N ILE A 302 22.48 19.12 12.39
CA ILE A 302 23.58 19.00 11.43
C ILE A 302 24.73 19.88 11.87
N GLN A 303 25.90 19.27 12.12
CA GLN A 303 27.11 19.97 12.52
C GLN A 303 27.92 20.43 11.29
N SER A 304 28.10 19.53 10.34
CA SER A 304 28.85 19.82 9.10
C SER A 304 28.50 18.81 8.00
N ALA A 305 28.66 19.26 6.77
CA ALA A 305 28.74 18.41 5.59
C ALA A 305 30.13 18.60 4.96
N ASP A 306 30.76 17.54 4.52
CA ASP A 306 32.08 17.62 3.90
C ASP A 306 32.05 17.27 2.41
N GLY A 307 33.14 17.59 1.70
CA GLY A 307 33.25 17.33 0.27
C GLY A 307 33.30 15.84 -0.12
N ASN A 308 33.32 14.93 0.87
CA ASN A 308 33.24 13.49 0.66
C ASN A 308 31.83 12.94 0.86
N TYR A 309 30.80 13.79 0.75
CA TYR A 309 29.39 13.42 0.89
C TYR A 309 29.03 12.85 2.25
N THR A 310 29.79 13.22 3.32
CA THR A 310 29.53 12.81 4.69
C THR A 310 28.88 13.96 5.47
N ILE A 311 27.70 13.69 6.03
CA ILE A 311 26.97 14.60 6.91
C ILE A 311 27.22 14.18 8.34
N LYS A 312 27.80 15.07 9.17
CA LYS A 312 27.97 14.85 10.59
C LYS A 312 26.84 15.51 11.36
N TYR A 313 26.23 14.77 12.26
CA TYR A 313 25.10 15.24 13.06
C TYR A 313 25.19 14.78 14.52
N TYR A 314 24.40 15.41 15.39
CA TYR A 314 24.35 15.12 16.80
C TYR A 314 23.01 14.50 17.17
N GLU A 315 23.02 13.33 17.78
CA GLU A 315 21.81 12.60 18.20
C GLU A 315 22.14 11.73 19.42
N ASP A 316 21.23 11.66 20.40
CA ASP A 316 21.38 10.87 21.62
C ASP A 316 22.71 11.16 22.41
N ASN A 317 23.09 12.42 22.43
CA ASN A 317 24.37 12.88 23.06
C ASN A 317 25.62 12.28 22.40
N LYS A 318 25.55 11.93 21.09
CA LYS A 318 26.67 11.37 20.31
C LYS A 318 26.81 12.02 18.96
N ASN A 319 28.03 12.13 18.49
CA ASN A 319 28.34 12.46 17.13
C ASN A 319 28.11 11.22 16.26
N LYS A 320 27.29 11.33 15.24
CA LYS A 320 26.98 10.31 14.22
C LYS A 320 27.28 10.85 12.84
N SER A 321 27.30 10.00 11.84
CA SER A 321 27.47 10.41 10.45
C SER A 321 26.56 9.63 9.51
N ILE A 322 26.17 10.30 8.43
CA ILE A 322 25.46 9.76 7.28
C ILE A 322 26.37 9.90 6.07
N ASN A 323 26.43 8.87 5.24
CA ASN A 323 27.15 8.92 3.99
C ASN A 323 26.16 8.91 2.83
N LEU A 324 26.24 9.90 1.94
CA LEU A 324 25.48 9.94 0.70
C LEU A 324 26.31 9.31 -0.42
N LYS A 325 25.63 8.88 -1.47
CA LYS A 325 26.26 8.54 -2.76
C LYS A 325 26.80 9.80 -3.42
N SER A 326 27.81 9.68 -4.26
CA SER A 326 28.41 10.81 -4.97
C SER A 326 27.46 11.47 -5.99
N ASP A 327 26.47 10.72 -6.45
CA ASP A 327 25.41 11.12 -7.36
C ASP A 327 24.05 11.33 -6.67
N ALA A 328 24.03 11.32 -5.34
CA ALA A 328 22.83 11.50 -4.56
C ALA A 328 22.05 12.75 -4.98
N ALA A 329 20.73 12.64 -5.03
CA ALA A 329 19.87 13.77 -5.32
C ALA A 329 19.77 14.70 -4.10
N VAL A 330 20.25 15.93 -4.22
CA VAL A 330 20.11 16.96 -3.19
C VAL A 330 18.99 17.91 -3.61
N ILE A 331 17.93 17.98 -2.79
CA ILE A 331 16.74 18.78 -3.09
C ILE A 331 16.48 19.73 -1.94
N GLN A 332 16.19 21.02 -2.26
CA GLN A 332 15.74 22.00 -1.26
C GLN A 332 14.44 22.63 -1.72
N ASN A 333 13.38 22.46 -0.94
CA ASN A 333 12.06 23.00 -1.23
C ASN A 333 11.57 22.70 -2.66
N GLY A 334 11.73 21.47 -3.11
CA GLY A 334 11.36 21.00 -4.45
C GLY A 334 12.40 21.26 -5.54
N THR A 335 13.39 22.12 -5.31
CA THR A 335 14.42 22.43 -6.30
C THR A 335 15.63 21.52 -6.11
N ARG A 336 16.04 20.80 -7.17
CA ARG A 336 17.28 20.06 -7.21
C ARG A 336 18.47 21.00 -7.19
N LEU A 337 19.45 20.66 -6.37
CA LEU A 337 20.73 21.36 -6.26
C LEU A 337 21.86 20.48 -6.80
N ASP A 338 22.93 21.09 -7.25
CA ASP A 338 24.14 20.33 -7.59
C ASP A 338 24.72 19.69 -6.33
N SER A 339 25.18 18.45 -6.40
CA SER A 339 25.69 17.71 -5.25
C SER A 339 26.91 18.40 -4.60
N ASP A 340 27.68 19.17 -5.36
CA ASP A 340 28.82 19.95 -4.86
C ASP A 340 28.45 21.02 -3.83
N ILE A 341 27.17 21.46 -3.84
CA ILE A 341 26.68 22.46 -2.89
C ILE A 341 26.55 21.88 -1.47
N LEU A 342 26.55 20.56 -1.32
CA LEU A 342 26.33 19.87 -0.05
C LEU A 342 27.30 20.36 1.02
N SER A 343 28.56 20.62 0.67
CA SER A 343 29.57 21.12 1.60
C SER A 343 29.27 22.53 2.13
N SER A 344 28.50 23.33 1.40
CA SER A 344 28.05 24.69 1.75
C SER A 344 26.59 24.74 2.21
N LEU A 345 25.81 23.67 2.00
CA LEU A 345 24.42 23.59 2.39
C LEU A 345 24.29 23.28 3.87
N ASN A 346 24.12 24.31 4.68
CA ASN A 346 24.01 24.19 6.13
C ASN A 346 22.84 25.02 6.66
N PRO A 347 21.59 24.70 6.30
CA PRO A 347 20.42 25.38 6.85
C PRO A 347 20.38 25.19 8.37
N LYS A 348 20.02 26.25 9.10
CA LYS A 348 19.92 26.21 10.57
C LYS A 348 18.50 25.97 11.08
N VAL A 349 17.55 25.94 10.17
CA VAL A 349 16.11 25.71 10.46
C VAL A 349 15.53 24.79 9.39
N GLY A 350 14.49 24.07 9.77
CA GLY A 350 13.83 23.12 8.88
C GLY A 350 14.19 21.67 9.17
N THR A 351 13.82 20.80 8.27
CA THR A 351 14.07 19.36 8.34
C THR A 351 14.79 18.86 7.10
N VAL A 352 15.50 17.75 7.24
CA VAL A 352 16.06 17.02 6.13
C VAL A 352 15.68 15.55 6.24
N ARG A 353 15.31 14.94 5.14
CA ARG A 353 15.04 13.52 5.00
C ARG A 353 16.10 12.90 4.09
N PHE A 354 16.86 11.96 4.61
CA PHE A 354 17.80 11.13 3.88
C PHE A 354 17.15 9.80 3.55
N ILE A 355 17.32 9.34 2.32
CA ILE A 355 16.70 8.14 1.79
C ILE A 355 17.78 7.24 1.20
N ASP A 356 17.91 6.01 1.73
CA ASP A 356 18.57 4.88 1.12
C ASP A 356 17.48 3.98 0.54
N ASN A 357 17.39 3.91 -0.79
CA ASN A 357 16.29 3.22 -1.48
C ASN A 357 16.71 1.88 -2.11
N ASP A 358 17.96 1.46 -1.92
CA ASP A 358 18.48 0.18 -2.39
C ASP A 358 19.15 -0.68 -1.29
N GLY A 359 19.23 -0.17 -0.06
CA GLY A 359 19.70 -0.89 1.12
C GLY A 359 21.22 -1.06 1.21
N ASP A 360 22.01 -0.28 0.45
CA ASP A 360 23.46 -0.36 0.45
C ASP A 360 24.12 0.42 1.60
N LYS A 361 23.34 1.06 2.47
CA LYS A 361 23.72 1.91 3.60
C LYS A 361 24.38 3.23 3.21
N ARG A 362 24.17 3.65 1.97
CA ARG A 362 24.55 4.96 1.47
C ARG A 362 23.30 5.64 0.95
N TYR A 363 23.04 6.84 1.37
CA TYR A 363 21.80 7.52 1.04
C TYR A 363 21.82 8.06 -0.40
N ASP A 364 20.74 7.77 -1.15
CA ASP A 364 20.52 8.15 -2.56
C ASP A 364 19.97 9.56 -2.71
N ALA A 365 19.30 10.05 -1.67
CA ALA A 365 18.69 11.37 -1.70
C ALA A 365 18.78 12.09 -0.35
N ALA A 366 18.88 13.42 -0.41
CA ALA A 366 18.77 14.33 0.73
C ALA A 366 17.75 15.42 0.39
N ILE A 367 16.59 15.40 1.04
CA ILE A 367 15.47 16.30 0.77
C ILE A 367 15.28 17.27 1.92
N TYR A 368 15.65 18.53 1.70
CA TYR A 368 15.56 19.62 2.67
C TYR A 368 14.24 20.36 2.55
N LYS A 369 13.54 20.54 3.65
CA LYS A 369 12.40 21.45 3.82
C LYS A 369 12.83 22.61 4.71
N VAL A 370 13.14 23.74 4.10
CA VAL A 370 13.67 24.93 4.79
C VAL A 370 12.63 26.05 4.74
N PRO A 371 12.14 26.53 5.89
CA PRO A 371 11.22 27.67 5.92
C PRO A 371 11.79 28.89 5.23
N GLN A 372 10.98 29.55 4.40
CA GLN A 372 11.34 30.79 3.74
C GLN A 372 10.52 31.95 4.30
N LEU A 373 11.21 33.03 4.67
CA LEU A 373 10.54 34.27 5.06
C LEU A 373 10.15 35.03 3.80
N VAL A 374 8.86 35.22 3.57
CA VAL A 374 8.33 36.04 2.49
C VAL A 374 7.67 37.28 3.07
N LYS A 375 7.93 38.46 2.44
CA LYS A 375 7.24 39.70 2.76
C LYS A 375 6.03 39.83 1.84
N VAL A 376 4.82 39.80 2.38
CA VAL A 376 3.63 40.11 1.60
C VAL A 376 3.68 41.59 1.23
N SER A 377 3.83 41.89 -0.05
CA SER A 377 3.88 43.28 -0.58
C SER A 377 2.51 43.80 -0.96
N TYR A 378 1.59 42.90 -1.30
CA TYR A 378 0.23 43.27 -1.74
C TYR A 378 -0.73 42.10 -1.49
N LYS A 379 -1.95 42.39 -1.10
CA LYS A 379 -3.01 41.41 -0.97
C LYS A 379 -4.21 41.84 -1.81
N ASP A 380 -4.59 41.06 -2.81
CA ASP A 380 -5.81 41.29 -3.57
C ASP A 380 -6.96 40.50 -2.92
N ASN A 381 -7.84 41.20 -2.23
CA ASN A 381 -9.00 40.60 -1.54
C ASN A 381 -10.09 40.13 -2.51
N ASN A 382 -10.08 40.55 -3.78
CA ASN A 382 -11.08 40.14 -4.77
C ASN A 382 -10.65 38.89 -5.51
N LEU A 383 -9.35 38.66 -5.66
CA LEU A 383 -8.78 37.52 -6.36
C LEU A 383 -8.30 36.44 -5.41
N HIS A 384 -8.42 36.62 -4.09
CA HIS A 384 -7.87 35.72 -3.07
C HIS A 384 -6.38 35.37 -3.26
N LYS A 385 -5.61 36.32 -3.84
CA LYS A 385 -4.15 36.20 -4.08
C LYS A 385 -3.37 37.03 -3.08
N ILE A 386 -2.22 36.49 -2.68
CA ILE A 386 -1.25 37.17 -1.81
C ILE A 386 -0.02 37.53 -2.62
#